data_099dbecbda37e7c3bc38ff9e8c56de7e
#
_entry.id   099dbecbda37e7c3bc38ff9e8c56de7e
#
_cell.length_a   1.000
_cell.length_b   1.000
_cell.length_c   1.000
_cell.angle_alpha   90.00
_cell.angle_beta   90.00
_cell.angle_gamma   90.00
#
_symmetry.space_group_name_H-M   'P 1'
#
loop_
_entity.id
_entity.type
_entity.pdbx_description
1 polymer ?
#
loop_
_entity_poly.entity_id
_entity_poly.type
_entity_poly.pdbx_seq_one_letter_code
_entity_poly.pdbx_strand_id
1 'polypeptide(L)'
;ARLGATGNDLFVTIRGRAPHKVRAHIVFVRLARQLGYRGPTGTAGMRLHDLRHTFAVRSLESCPPDREAIAHHMAGLSVYLGHASVANTYWYLEATPVLLRDIAAASEQLYRGEAA
;
A
#
# COMPACT_ATOMS: atom_id res chain seq x y z
N ALA A 1 1.06 19.45 -20.47
CA ALA A 1 2.19 20.35 -20.73
C ALA A 1 3.11 20.34 -19.49
N ARG A 2 4.37 19.91 -19.65
CA ARG A 2 5.37 20.03 -18.57
C ARG A 2 5.70 21.51 -18.43
N LEU A 3 5.31 22.10 -17.33
CA LEU A 3 5.65 23.49 -16.98
C LEU A 3 7.19 23.61 -16.81
N GLY A 4 7.92 23.86 -17.91
CA GLY A 4 9.34 24.21 -17.88
C GLY A 4 10.28 23.27 -17.11
N ALA A 5 9.91 21.96 -16.95
CA ALA A 5 10.72 21.02 -16.23
C ALA A 5 12.02 20.70 -16.98
N THR A 6 13.15 20.93 -16.35
CA THR A 6 14.48 20.66 -16.92
C THR A 6 15.01 19.24 -16.60
N GLY A 7 14.25 18.41 -15.91
CA GLY A 7 14.61 17.06 -15.46
C GLY A 7 13.62 15.97 -15.88
N ASN A 8 13.97 14.71 -15.60
CA ASN A 8 13.14 13.52 -15.84
C ASN A 8 12.14 13.23 -14.70
N ASP A 9 11.96 14.15 -13.76
CA ASP A 9 11.05 13.96 -12.64
C ASP A 9 9.59 13.94 -13.10
N LEU A 10 8.83 12.96 -12.61
CA LEU A 10 7.40 12.83 -12.88
C LEU A 10 6.61 13.97 -12.23
N PHE A 11 6.95 14.30 -10.99
CA PHE A 11 6.36 15.40 -10.25
C PHE A 11 7.32 16.58 -10.18
N VAL A 12 6.81 17.75 -10.50
CA VAL A 12 7.59 18.99 -10.44
C VAL A 12 6.83 20.09 -9.74
N THR A 13 7.53 20.96 -9.05
CA THR A 13 6.99 22.19 -8.48
C THR A 13 6.59 23.17 -9.58
N ILE A 14 5.85 24.23 -9.25
CA ILE A 14 5.53 25.32 -10.18
C ILE A 14 6.79 25.98 -10.79
N ARG A 15 7.96 25.80 -10.16
CA ARG A 15 9.27 26.28 -10.65
C ARG A 15 10.01 25.24 -11.49
N GLY A 16 9.37 24.12 -11.86
CA GLY A 16 9.94 23.05 -12.69
C GLY A 16 11.01 22.18 -12.02
N ARG A 17 11.14 22.22 -10.69
CA ARG A 17 12.10 21.41 -9.92
C ARG A 17 11.42 20.24 -9.24
N ALA A 18 12.16 19.15 -9.00
CA ALA A 18 11.68 18.04 -8.16
C ALA A 18 11.21 18.54 -6.79
N PRO A 19 10.05 18.09 -6.29
CA PRO A 19 9.59 18.44 -4.96
C PRO A 19 10.53 17.81 -3.91
N HIS A 20 10.94 18.59 -2.94
CA HIS A 20 11.78 18.08 -1.86
C HIS A 20 10.95 17.19 -0.93
N LYS A 21 11.43 15.95 -0.67
CA LYS A 21 10.72 14.95 0.14
C LYS A 21 10.31 15.46 1.54
N VAL A 22 11.15 16.28 2.18
CA VAL A 22 10.86 16.88 3.50
C VAL A 22 9.65 17.81 3.42
N ARG A 23 9.51 18.58 2.34
CA ARG A 23 8.36 19.48 2.18
C ARG A 23 7.06 18.69 2.00
N ALA A 24 7.08 17.62 1.21
CA ALA A 24 5.93 16.71 1.07
C ALA A 24 5.52 16.14 2.43
N HIS A 25 6.49 15.70 3.24
CA HIS A 25 6.24 15.21 4.60
C HIS A 25 5.62 16.29 5.50
N ILE A 26 6.15 17.52 5.49
CA ILE A 26 5.63 18.63 6.29
C ILE A 26 4.17 18.94 5.92
N VAL A 27 3.86 19.01 4.63
CA VAL A 27 2.50 19.25 4.14
C VAL A 27 1.56 18.13 4.58
N PHE A 28 1.98 16.88 4.42
CA PHE A 28 1.20 15.71 4.85
C PHE A 28 0.90 15.76 6.35
N VAL A 29 1.90 15.98 7.20
CA VAL A 29 1.72 16.05 8.65
C VAL A 29 0.75 17.17 9.05
N ARG A 30 0.85 18.34 8.41
CA ARG A 30 -0.07 19.47 8.64
C ARG A 30 -1.50 19.09 8.28
N LEU A 31 -1.73 18.48 7.10
CA LEU A 31 -3.05 18.06 6.67
C LEU A 31 -3.62 16.95 7.57
N ALA A 32 -2.80 15.97 7.94
CA ALA A 32 -3.20 14.89 8.84
C ALA A 32 -3.65 15.42 10.21
N ARG A 33 -3.00 16.47 10.73
CA ARG A 33 -3.43 17.14 11.96
C ARG A 33 -4.74 17.90 11.78
N GLN A 34 -4.90 18.65 10.70
CA GLN A 34 -6.14 19.37 10.40
C GLN A 34 -7.34 18.45 10.28
N LEU A 35 -7.13 17.23 9.76
CA LEU A 35 -8.17 16.21 9.60
C LEU A 35 -8.35 15.31 10.83
N GLY A 36 -7.62 15.52 11.91
CA GLY A 36 -7.72 14.75 13.14
C GLY A 36 -7.05 13.35 13.11
N TYR A 37 -6.34 13.02 12.03
CA TYR A 37 -5.60 11.74 11.91
C TYR A 37 -4.25 11.74 12.65
N ARG A 38 -3.82 12.88 13.13
CA ARG A 38 -2.58 13.03 13.87
C ARG A 38 -2.73 14.08 14.96
N GLY A 39 -2.24 13.75 16.15
CA GLY A 39 -2.22 14.68 17.30
C GLY A 39 -1.19 15.82 17.18
N PRO A 40 -1.05 16.60 18.26
CA PRO A 40 -0.08 17.70 18.34
C PRO A 40 1.36 17.25 18.06
N THR A 41 2.26 18.23 17.93
CA THR A 41 3.70 17.97 17.75
C THR A 41 4.25 17.12 18.90
N GLY A 42 5.02 16.09 18.58
CA GLY A 42 5.57 15.14 19.56
C GLY A 42 4.70 13.89 19.82
N THR A 43 3.46 13.83 19.30
CA THR A 43 2.64 12.63 19.40
C THR A 43 2.81 11.73 18.18
N ALA A 44 2.71 10.41 18.41
CA ALA A 44 2.62 9.43 17.34
C ALA A 44 1.31 9.63 16.54
N GLY A 45 1.30 9.22 15.28
CA GLY A 45 0.12 9.30 14.44
C GLY A 45 0.42 8.92 13.00
N MET A 46 -0.59 9.04 12.14
CA MET A 46 -0.52 8.67 10.73
C MET A 46 0.71 9.25 10.03
N ARG A 47 1.43 8.40 9.32
CA ARG A 47 2.62 8.74 8.52
C ARG A 47 2.31 8.66 7.04
N LEU A 48 3.10 9.34 6.22
CA LEU A 48 2.97 9.26 4.75
C LEU A 48 3.08 7.80 4.25
N HIS A 49 3.93 6.98 4.89
CA HIS A 49 4.10 5.57 4.54
C HIS A 49 2.86 4.72 4.85
N ASP A 50 2.04 5.12 5.79
CA ASP A 50 0.81 4.41 6.15
C ASP A 50 -0.25 4.48 5.02
N LEU A 51 -0.18 5.48 4.15
CA LEU A 51 -0.99 5.52 2.92
C LEU A 51 -0.64 4.36 1.98
N ARG A 52 0.64 4.05 1.86
CA ARG A 52 1.12 2.92 1.07
C ARG A 52 0.67 1.59 1.66
N HIS A 53 0.72 1.44 2.99
CA HIS A 53 0.19 0.27 3.68
C HIS A 53 -1.31 0.12 3.45
N THR A 54 -2.07 1.19 3.63
CA THR A 54 -3.52 1.19 3.42
C THR A 54 -3.88 0.81 1.99
N PHE A 55 -3.15 1.33 1.01
CA PHE A 55 -3.34 0.96 -0.40
C PHE A 55 -3.08 -0.52 -0.63
N ALA A 56 -1.96 -1.05 -0.13
CA ALA A 56 -1.60 -2.44 -0.30
C ALA A 56 -2.63 -3.40 0.33
N VAL A 57 -3.04 -3.13 1.57
CA VAL A 57 -4.06 -3.93 2.28
C VAL A 57 -5.39 -3.88 1.53
N ARG A 58 -5.90 -2.71 1.17
CA ARG A 58 -7.17 -2.58 0.44
C ARG A 58 -7.12 -3.22 -0.95
N SER A 59 -5.98 -3.15 -1.62
CA SER A 59 -5.76 -3.81 -2.89
C SER A 59 -5.89 -5.33 -2.74
N LEU A 60 -5.33 -5.90 -1.67
CA LEU A 60 -5.46 -7.33 -1.38
C LEU A 60 -6.87 -7.74 -0.95
N GLU A 61 -7.55 -6.92 -0.15
CA GLU A 61 -8.95 -7.15 0.26
C GLU A 61 -9.92 -7.15 -0.92
N SER A 62 -9.62 -6.42 -1.99
CA SER A 62 -10.42 -6.40 -3.21
C SER A 62 -10.15 -7.56 -4.16
N CYS A 63 -9.13 -8.37 -3.88
CA CYS A 63 -8.79 -9.54 -4.68
C CYS A 63 -9.80 -10.66 -4.44
N PRO A 64 -10.23 -11.40 -5.48
CA PRO A 64 -11.04 -12.60 -5.31
C PRO A 64 -10.34 -13.61 -4.37
N PRO A 65 -11.08 -14.35 -3.52
CA PRO A 65 -10.51 -15.30 -2.57
C PRO A 65 -10.10 -16.62 -3.26
N ASP A 66 -9.38 -16.50 -4.34
CA ASP A 66 -8.81 -17.59 -5.10
C ASP A 66 -7.28 -17.56 -5.00
N ARG A 67 -6.67 -18.72 -4.76
CA ARG A 67 -5.24 -18.82 -4.51
C ARG A 67 -4.38 -18.32 -5.67
N GLU A 68 -4.79 -18.62 -6.90
CA GLU A 68 -4.06 -18.20 -8.10
C GLU A 68 -4.22 -16.70 -8.33
N ALA A 69 -5.44 -16.17 -8.17
CA ALA A 69 -5.72 -14.76 -8.24
C ALA A 69 -4.92 -13.97 -7.19
N ILE A 70 -4.86 -14.46 -5.95
CA ILE A 70 -4.07 -13.86 -4.87
C ILE A 70 -2.58 -13.86 -5.22
N ALA A 71 -2.04 -14.96 -5.73
CA ALA A 71 -0.62 -15.06 -6.11
C ALA A 71 -0.27 -14.07 -7.23
N HIS A 72 -1.10 -13.98 -8.27
CA HIS A 72 -0.94 -12.99 -9.36
C HIS A 72 -1.03 -11.55 -8.84
N HIS A 73 -2.02 -11.28 -7.99
CA HIS A 73 -2.21 -9.97 -7.40
C HIS A 73 -1.03 -9.55 -6.53
N MET A 74 -0.48 -10.46 -5.72
CA MET A 74 0.71 -10.25 -4.90
C MET A 74 1.94 -9.93 -5.75
N ALA A 75 2.14 -10.66 -6.86
CA ALA A 75 3.23 -10.38 -7.78
C ALA A 75 3.09 -8.99 -8.41
N GLY A 76 1.92 -8.64 -8.91
CA GLY A 76 1.62 -7.32 -9.47
C GLY A 76 1.79 -6.20 -8.45
N LEU A 77 1.28 -6.39 -7.24
CA LEU A 77 1.41 -5.44 -6.14
C LEU A 77 2.88 -5.23 -5.74
N SER A 78 3.68 -6.30 -5.71
CA SER A 78 5.12 -6.24 -5.44
C SER A 78 5.84 -5.34 -6.45
N VAL A 79 5.56 -5.52 -7.74
CA VAL A 79 6.11 -4.70 -8.81
C VAL A 79 5.64 -3.24 -8.70
N TYR A 80 4.35 -3.03 -8.49
CA TYR A 80 3.77 -1.69 -8.35
C TYR A 80 4.37 -0.92 -7.16
N LEU A 81 4.57 -1.60 -6.04
CA LEU A 81 5.19 -1.03 -4.85
C LEU A 81 6.72 -0.88 -4.99
N GLY A 82 7.33 -1.45 -6.02
CA GLY A 82 8.79 -1.40 -6.23
C GLY A 82 9.55 -2.22 -5.20
N HIS A 83 8.98 -3.34 -4.72
CA HIS A 83 9.68 -4.24 -3.82
C HIS A 83 10.71 -5.07 -4.61
N ALA A 84 11.92 -5.22 -4.07
CA ALA A 84 12.96 -6.06 -4.65
C ALA A 84 12.63 -7.56 -4.59
N SER A 85 11.73 -7.96 -3.67
CA SER A 85 11.27 -9.33 -3.49
C SER A 85 9.80 -9.35 -3.16
N VAL A 86 9.08 -10.34 -3.68
CA VAL A 86 7.65 -10.59 -3.35
C VAL A 86 7.48 -10.88 -1.87
N ALA A 87 8.50 -11.45 -1.20
CA ALA A 87 8.49 -11.69 0.24
C ALA A 87 8.18 -10.43 1.06
N ASN A 88 8.64 -9.26 0.61
CA ASN A 88 8.34 -7.98 1.26
C ASN A 88 6.85 -7.58 1.14
N THR A 89 6.12 -8.18 0.22
CA THR A 89 4.68 -7.97 0.02
C THR A 89 3.85 -8.93 0.88
N TYR A 90 4.37 -10.12 1.19
CA TYR A 90 3.68 -11.11 2.04
C TYR A 90 3.35 -10.60 3.44
N TRP A 91 4.14 -9.66 3.95
CA TRP A 91 3.85 -9.01 5.22
C TRP A 91 2.47 -8.33 5.26
N TYR A 92 1.98 -7.85 4.11
CA TYR A 92 0.64 -7.27 4.01
C TYR A 92 -0.49 -8.30 4.13
N LEU A 93 -0.24 -9.56 3.79
CA LEU A 93 -1.21 -10.66 4.00
C LEU A 93 -1.46 -10.89 5.49
N GLU A 94 -0.40 -10.88 6.30
CA GLU A 94 -0.50 -11.03 7.75
C GLU A 94 -1.29 -9.86 8.39
N ALA A 95 -1.21 -8.68 7.79
CA ALA A 95 -1.94 -7.50 8.22
C ALA A 95 -3.42 -7.48 7.78
N THR A 96 -3.87 -8.51 7.04
CA THR A 96 -5.21 -8.58 6.46
C THR A 96 -5.98 -9.80 7.01
N PRO A 97 -6.58 -9.72 8.23
CA PRO A 97 -7.27 -10.86 8.84
C PRO A 97 -8.40 -11.44 8.00
N VAL A 98 -9.08 -10.60 7.22
CA VAL A 98 -10.16 -11.04 6.31
C VAL A 98 -9.60 -11.98 5.25
N LEU A 99 -8.50 -11.62 4.61
CA LEU A 99 -7.88 -12.43 3.57
C LEU A 99 -7.33 -13.74 4.11
N LEU A 100 -6.71 -13.71 5.30
CA LEU A 100 -6.24 -14.93 5.98
C LEU A 100 -7.39 -15.89 6.31
N ARG A 101 -8.53 -15.36 6.76
CA ARG A 101 -9.73 -16.15 7.02
C ARG A 101 -10.28 -16.77 5.75
N ASP A 102 -10.31 -16.02 4.65
CA ASP A 102 -10.82 -16.50 3.35
C ASP A 102 -9.90 -17.57 2.76
N ILE A 103 -8.58 -17.42 2.91
CA ILE A 103 -7.59 -18.43 2.52
C ILE A 103 -7.76 -19.71 3.36
N ALA A 104 -7.95 -19.56 4.68
CA ALA A 104 -8.17 -20.70 5.57
C ALA A 104 -9.46 -21.44 5.22
N ALA A 105 -10.55 -20.72 4.98
CA ALA A 105 -11.84 -21.32 4.56
C ALA A 105 -11.73 -22.06 3.22
N ALA A 106 -11.05 -21.48 2.24
CA ALA A 106 -10.80 -22.12 0.97
C ALA A 106 -9.93 -23.38 1.11
N SER A 107 -8.94 -23.37 1.99
CA SER A 107 -8.09 -24.52 2.29
C SER A 107 -8.87 -25.64 2.98
N GLU A 108 -9.76 -25.31 3.91
CA GLU A 108 -10.65 -26.29 4.55
C GLU A 108 -11.63 -26.92 3.57
N GLN A 109 -12.17 -26.15 2.62
CA GLN A 109 -13.05 -26.68 1.59
C GLN A 109 -12.34 -27.66 0.67
N LEU A 110 -11.10 -27.37 0.27
CA LEU A 110 -10.26 -28.26 -0.52
C LEU A 110 -9.99 -29.57 0.24
N TYR A 111 -9.63 -29.48 1.51
CA TYR A 111 -9.36 -30.65 2.35
C TYR A 111 -10.61 -31.53 2.52
N ARG A 112 -11.79 -30.92 2.70
CA ARG A 112 -13.07 -31.64 2.81
C ARG A 112 -13.52 -32.22 1.46
N GLY A 113 -13.21 -31.57 0.35
CA GLY A 113 -13.53 -32.04 -1.01
C GLY A 113 -12.67 -33.23 -1.43
N GLU A 114 -11.43 -33.32 -0.96
CA GLU A 114 -10.57 -34.49 -1.17
C GLU A 114 -10.98 -35.67 -0.27
N ALA A 115 -11.70 -35.45 0.80
CA ALA A 115 -12.24 -36.45 1.71
C ALA A 115 -13.61 -37.00 1.25
N ALA A 116 -14.16 -36.45 0.20
CA ALA A 116 -15.37 -36.91 -0.45
C ALA A 116 -15.03 -37.74 -1.70
#